data_021b799359d75fde13fb831d27c85f29
#
_entry.id   021b799359d75fde13fb831d27c85f29
#
_cell.length_a   1.000
_cell.length_b   1.000
_cell.length_c   1.000
_cell.angle_alpha   90.00
_cell.angle_beta   90.00
_cell.angle_gamma   90.00
#
_symmetry.space_group_name_H-M   'P 1'
#
loop_
_entity.id
_entity.type
_entity.pdbx_description
1 polymer ?
#
loop_
_entity_poly.entity_id
_entity_poly.type
_entity_poly.pdbx_seq_one_letter_code
_entity_poly.pdbx_strand_id
1 'polypeptide(L)'
;NYFQFGRRGDQMWRLVQLLVQAAAFQEISNRYIPVENTPMFTEPVRQLIRQHPKLKQALFTELWTVFEQIPGEFADFLAGTLTGPEQIGQTFFQLLPDNYQKMPWNQFFPAAAIHCFLSVAKKQSPLLAAGLNPFYQENLNQSMLKTRRLFLSGKSIEEIMALRQIKRGTVNDHLIEWAIIDDQFPYHYFATKQQFPPLSWKLPYHILQKEVPLDFLSIRINQIAQKRGILC
;
A
#
# COMPACT_ATOMS: atom_id res chain seq x y z
N ASN A 1 6.11 -3.41 -0.36
CA ASN A 1 5.32 -4.63 -0.18
C ASN A 1 4.05 -4.58 -1.06
N TYR A 2 3.93 -5.47 -2.04
CA TYR A 2 2.81 -5.52 -3.00
C TYR A 2 1.43 -5.50 -2.30
N PHE A 3 1.24 -6.29 -1.26
CA PHE A 3 -0.05 -6.38 -0.55
C PHE A 3 -0.48 -5.07 0.13
N GLN A 4 0.46 -4.17 0.41
CA GLN A 4 0.17 -2.93 1.10
C GLN A 4 -0.62 -1.95 0.22
N PHE A 5 -0.30 -1.87 -1.08
CA PHE A 5 -0.95 -0.94 -2.01
C PHE A 5 -1.22 -1.56 -3.40
N GLY A 6 -0.78 -2.80 -3.66
CA GLY A 6 -0.73 -3.37 -5.00
C GLY A 6 -2.07 -3.55 -5.70
N ARG A 7 -3.18 -3.63 -4.95
CA ARG A 7 -4.52 -3.76 -5.57
C ARG A 7 -5.10 -2.43 -6.01
N ARG A 8 -4.76 -1.32 -5.36
CA ARG A 8 -5.36 0.01 -5.58
C ARG A 8 -4.33 1.13 -5.72
N GLY A 9 -3.04 0.82 -5.77
CA GLY A 9 -1.97 1.84 -5.84
C GLY A 9 -2.13 2.81 -7.00
N ASP A 10 -2.38 2.30 -8.21
CA ASP A 10 -2.59 3.14 -9.40
C ASP A 10 -3.82 4.05 -9.25
N GLN A 11 -4.89 3.55 -8.65
CA GLN A 11 -6.09 4.35 -8.39
C GLN A 11 -5.83 5.42 -7.33
N MET A 12 -5.07 5.09 -6.28
CA MET A 12 -4.65 6.08 -5.29
C MET A 12 -3.79 7.16 -5.93
N TRP A 13 -2.89 6.80 -6.84
CA TRP A 13 -2.08 7.79 -7.55
C TRP A 13 -2.93 8.68 -8.46
N ARG A 14 -3.89 8.13 -9.22
CA ARG A 14 -4.85 8.92 -10.01
C ARG A 14 -5.64 9.91 -9.15
N LEU A 15 -6.04 9.51 -7.94
CA LEU A 15 -6.69 10.43 -7.00
C LEU A 15 -5.75 11.58 -6.59
N VAL A 16 -4.48 11.29 -6.33
CA VAL A 16 -3.47 12.33 -6.01
C VAL A 16 -3.32 13.29 -7.21
N GLN A 17 -3.19 12.77 -8.44
CA GLN A 17 -3.12 13.60 -9.64
C GLN A 17 -4.33 14.53 -9.79
N LEU A 18 -5.54 13.99 -9.61
CA LEU A 18 -6.77 14.80 -9.69
C LEU A 18 -6.83 15.84 -8.56
N LEU A 19 -6.43 15.48 -7.34
CA LEU A 19 -6.41 16.38 -6.20
C LEU A 19 -5.43 17.54 -6.41
N VAL A 20 -4.23 17.24 -6.92
CA VAL A 20 -3.22 18.26 -7.27
C VAL A 20 -3.75 19.18 -8.36
N GLN A 21 -4.29 18.62 -9.44
CA GLN A 21 -4.86 19.42 -10.53
C GLN A 21 -5.99 20.32 -10.02
N ALA A 22 -6.94 19.77 -9.28
CA ALA A 22 -8.07 20.54 -8.75
C ALA A 22 -7.62 21.67 -7.81
N ALA A 23 -6.63 21.43 -6.94
CA ALA A 23 -6.05 22.43 -6.06
C ALA A 23 -5.29 23.51 -6.84
N ALA A 24 -4.54 23.13 -7.87
CA ALA A 24 -3.78 24.06 -8.71
C ALA A 24 -4.68 25.03 -9.51
N PHE A 25 -5.84 24.54 -9.97
CA PHE A 25 -6.79 25.35 -10.76
C PHE A 25 -7.83 26.09 -9.89
N GLN A 26 -7.93 25.81 -8.61
CA GLN A 26 -8.98 26.34 -7.72
C GLN A 26 -9.10 27.88 -7.77
N GLU A 27 -7.97 28.60 -7.88
CA GLU A 27 -7.92 30.06 -7.88
C GLU A 27 -7.87 30.66 -9.29
N ILE A 28 -7.63 29.87 -10.34
CA ILE A 28 -7.35 30.36 -11.69
C ILE A 28 -8.56 30.20 -12.59
N SER A 29 -9.15 29.03 -12.65
CA SER A 29 -10.28 28.71 -13.51
C SER A 29 -10.94 27.40 -13.15
N ASN A 30 -12.27 27.38 -13.13
CA ASN A 30 -13.04 26.14 -13.02
C ASN A 30 -13.18 25.39 -14.38
N ARG A 31 -12.57 25.91 -15.46
CA ARG A 31 -12.64 25.33 -16.80
C ARG A 31 -11.31 24.65 -17.14
N TYR A 32 -11.14 23.43 -16.73
CA TYR A 32 -10.04 22.56 -17.14
C TYR A 32 -10.56 21.16 -17.44
N ILE A 33 -9.84 20.41 -18.26
CA ILE A 33 -10.15 18.99 -18.49
C ILE A 33 -9.53 18.19 -17.34
N PRO A 34 -10.33 17.55 -16.50
CA PRO A 34 -9.79 16.78 -15.36
C PRO A 34 -9.04 15.54 -15.86
N VAL A 35 -7.93 15.21 -15.19
CA VAL A 35 -7.16 13.98 -15.48
C VAL A 35 -7.98 12.71 -15.19
N GLU A 36 -9.03 12.83 -14.38
CA GLU A 36 -9.96 11.76 -14.07
C GLU A 36 -11.35 12.36 -13.78
N ASN A 37 -12.42 11.74 -14.31
CA ASN A 37 -13.78 12.29 -14.23
C ASN A 37 -14.82 11.35 -13.62
N THR A 38 -14.42 10.14 -13.23
CA THR A 38 -15.36 9.19 -12.63
C THR A 38 -15.72 9.60 -11.18
N PRO A 39 -16.98 9.38 -10.74
CA PRO A 39 -17.44 9.76 -9.40
C PRO A 39 -16.58 9.23 -8.26
N MET A 40 -16.02 8.03 -8.43
CA MET A 40 -15.13 7.39 -7.44
C MET A 40 -13.93 8.28 -7.07
N PHE A 41 -13.41 9.09 -8.02
CA PHE A 41 -12.29 10.01 -7.77
C PHE A 41 -12.78 11.44 -7.50
N THR A 42 -13.80 11.90 -8.23
CA THR A 42 -14.23 13.30 -8.14
C THR A 42 -14.94 13.62 -6.82
N GLU A 43 -15.70 12.68 -6.24
CA GLU A 43 -16.40 12.93 -4.98
C GLU A 43 -15.46 13.12 -3.77
N PRO A 44 -14.45 12.28 -3.53
CA PRO A 44 -13.46 12.53 -2.48
C PRO A 44 -12.73 13.88 -2.65
N VAL A 45 -12.36 14.24 -3.88
CA VAL A 45 -11.68 15.51 -4.15
C VAL A 45 -12.60 16.70 -3.86
N ARG A 46 -13.86 16.68 -4.30
CA ARG A 46 -14.85 17.72 -4.01
C ARG A 46 -15.09 17.88 -2.50
N GLN A 47 -15.13 16.77 -1.77
CA GLN A 47 -15.28 16.79 -0.32
C GLN A 47 -14.08 17.45 0.35
N LEU A 48 -12.86 17.12 -0.04
CA LEU A 48 -11.64 17.75 0.49
C LEU A 48 -11.59 19.24 0.19
N ILE A 49 -11.94 19.67 -1.04
CA ILE A 49 -11.99 21.10 -1.41
C ILE A 49 -12.98 21.87 -0.53
N ARG A 50 -14.16 21.29 -0.25
CA ARG A 50 -15.17 21.93 0.63
C ARG A 50 -14.71 22.03 2.07
N GLN A 51 -13.99 21.04 2.58
CA GLN A 51 -13.51 20.97 3.96
C GLN A 51 -12.25 21.83 4.21
N HIS A 52 -11.46 22.09 3.17
CA HIS A 52 -10.19 22.80 3.25
C HIS A 52 -10.13 24.00 2.31
N PRO A 53 -10.60 25.18 2.72
CA PRO A 53 -10.57 26.41 1.88
C PRO A 53 -9.17 26.79 1.36
N LYS A 54 -8.11 26.43 2.11
CA LYS A 54 -6.70 26.64 1.74
C LYS A 54 -6.04 25.34 1.28
N LEU A 55 -6.76 24.51 0.53
CA LEU A 55 -6.30 23.18 0.12
C LEU A 55 -4.95 23.23 -0.59
N LYS A 56 -4.75 24.16 -1.52
CA LYS A 56 -3.53 24.31 -2.33
C LYS A 56 -2.27 24.38 -1.44
N GLN A 57 -2.27 25.27 -0.44
CA GLN A 57 -1.13 25.45 0.44
C GLN A 57 -0.87 24.23 1.32
N ALA A 58 -1.92 23.65 1.92
CA ALA A 58 -1.80 22.48 2.76
C ALA A 58 -1.30 21.26 1.95
N LEU A 59 -1.88 21.04 0.77
CA LEU A 59 -1.49 19.95 -0.13
C LEU A 59 -0.04 20.10 -0.60
N PHE A 60 0.39 21.33 -0.97
CA PHE A 60 1.77 21.59 -1.36
C PHE A 60 2.75 21.21 -0.25
N THR A 61 2.48 21.63 0.98
CA THR A 61 3.32 21.31 2.13
C THR A 61 3.43 19.80 2.37
N GLU A 62 2.30 19.08 2.32
CA GLU A 62 2.29 17.63 2.48
C GLU A 62 3.03 16.90 1.35
N LEU A 63 2.78 17.31 0.08
CA LEU A 63 3.48 16.74 -1.08
C LEU A 63 4.99 16.96 -0.98
N TRP A 64 5.40 18.18 -0.65
CA TRP A 64 6.82 18.49 -0.47
C TRP A 64 7.46 17.57 0.57
N THR A 65 6.83 17.43 1.73
CA THR A 65 7.31 16.55 2.81
C THR A 65 7.43 15.10 2.34
N VAL A 66 6.48 14.61 1.53
CA VAL A 66 6.52 13.23 1.02
C VAL A 66 7.62 13.06 -0.01
N PHE A 67 7.74 14.00 -0.97
CA PHE A 67 8.74 13.91 -2.03
C PHE A 67 10.18 14.00 -1.51
N GLU A 68 10.43 14.77 -0.46
CA GLU A 68 11.76 14.82 0.20
C GLU A 68 12.18 13.51 0.88
N GLN A 69 11.23 12.64 1.22
CA GLN A 69 11.49 11.39 1.95
C GLN A 69 11.53 10.13 1.07
N ILE A 70 11.28 10.26 -0.22
CA ILE A 70 11.39 9.15 -1.16
C ILE A 70 12.64 9.31 -2.05
N PRO A 71 13.14 8.23 -2.69
CA PRO A 71 14.25 8.35 -3.63
C PRO A 71 13.98 9.40 -4.71
N GLY A 72 14.97 10.24 -5.01
CA GLY A 72 14.84 11.36 -5.95
C GLY A 72 14.32 10.93 -7.33
N GLU A 73 14.81 9.79 -7.86
CA GLU A 73 14.31 9.21 -9.12
C GLU A 73 12.81 8.91 -9.11
N PHE A 74 12.26 8.48 -7.96
CA PHE A 74 10.82 8.25 -7.80
C PHE A 74 10.05 9.56 -7.63
N ALA A 75 10.64 10.52 -6.91
CA ALA A 75 10.06 11.84 -6.75
C ALA A 75 9.90 12.56 -8.09
N ASP A 76 10.96 12.62 -8.88
CA ASP A 76 10.97 13.24 -10.21
C ASP A 76 10.01 12.55 -11.17
N PHE A 77 10.02 11.20 -11.17
CA PHE A 77 9.11 10.40 -11.98
C PHE A 77 7.64 10.69 -11.65
N LEU A 78 7.28 10.68 -10.37
CA LEU A 78 5.90 10.93 -9.97
C LEU A 78 5.49 12.39 -10.16
N ALA A 79 6.37 13.34 -9.82
CA ALA A 79 6.11 14.76 -10.03
C ALA A 79 5.88 15.11 -11.52
N GLY A 80 6.63 14.48 -12.42
CA GLY A 80 6.45 14.63 -13.86
C GLY A 80 5.07 14.22 -14.39
N THR A 81 4.31 13.41 -13.62
CA THR A 81 2.93 13.02 -13.98
C THR A 81 1.86 14.03 -13.52
N LEU A 82 2.22 15.00 -12.70
CA LEU A 82 1.27 15.96 -12.13
C LEU A 82 0.94 17.05 -13.13
N THR A 83 -0.34 17.41 -13.22
CA THR A 83 -0.84 18.46 -14.11
C THR A 83 -1.18 19.71 -13.31
N GLY A 84 -0.64 20.83 -13.75
CA GLY A 84 -0.94 22.18 -13.24
C GLY A 84 -1.26 23.15 -14.38
N PRO A 85 -1.45 24.44 -14.06
CA PRO A 85 -1.78 25.47 -15.06
C PRO A 85 -0.71 25.68 -16.13
N GLU A 86 0.56 25.52 -15.75
CA GLU A 86 1.71 25.78 -16.63
C GLU A 86 2.34 24.51 -17.19
N GLN A 87 1.93 23.34 -16.69
CA GLN A 87 2.51 22.07 -17.07
C GLN A 87 1.44 20.98 -17.17
N ILE A 88 1.45 20.26 -18.27
CA ILE A 88 0.66 19.04 -18.46
C ILE A 88 1.51 17.85 -18.01
N GLY A 89 0.97 17.05 -17.10
CA GLY A 89 1.64 15.82 -16.63
C GLY A 89 1.82 14.81 -17.77
N GLN A 90 2.98 14.17 -17.76
CA GLN A 90 3.34 13.13 -18.72
C GLN A 90 2.83 11.76 -18.28
N THR A 91 2.70 10.83 -19.21
CA THR A 91 2.37 9.45 -18.91
C THR A 91 3.58 8.71 -18.30
N PHE A 92 3.34 7.65 -17.57
CA PHE A 92 4.44 6.81 -17.04
C PHE A 92 5.40 6.36 -18.13
N PHE A 93 4.87 5.97 -19.29
CA PHE A 93 5.72 5.52 -20.40
C PHE A 93 6.67 6.60 -20.91
N GLN A 94 6.24 7.85 -20.97
CA GLN A 94 7.08 8.98 -21.40
C GLN A 94 8.17 9.35 -20.41
N LEU A 95 7.94 9.06 -19.12
CA LEU A 95 8.87 9.39 -18.04
C LEU A 95 9.81 8.23 -17.69
N LEU A 96 9.49 7.00 -18.10
CA LEU A 96 10.34 5.86 -17.82
C LEU A 96 11.69 5.97 -18.54
N PRO A 97 12.81 5.84 -17.81
CA PRO A 97 14.11 5.67 -18.44
C PRO A 97 14.13 4.48 -19.41
N ASP A 98 14.90 4.57 -20.48
CA ASP A 98 14.94 3.57 -21.56
C ASP A 98 15.17 2.14 -21.07
N ASN A 99 16.02 1.97 -20.05
CA ASN A 99 16.32 0.68 -19.43
C ASN A 99 15.12 0.06 -18.67
N TYR A 100 14.12 0.89 -18.32
CA TYR A 100 12.90 0.45 -17.61
C TYR A 100 11.67 0.37 -18.51
N GLN A 101 11.77 0.68 -19.79
CA GLN A 101 10.61 0.63 -20.70
C GLN A 101 10.17 -0.79 -21.06
N LYS A 102 11.02 -1.80 -20.83
CA LYS A 102 10.74 -3.21 -21.14
C LYS A 102 10.11 -3.94 -19.96
N MET A 103 9.26 -4.95 -20.28
CA MET A 103 8.73 -5.87 -19.26
C MET A 103 9.86 -6.60 -18.52
N PRO A 104 9.74 -6.82 -17.20
CA PRO A 104 8.61 -6.41 -16.34
C PRO A 104 8.82 -5.01 -15.72
N TRP A 105 9.92 -4.32 -16.01
CA TRP A 105 10.35 -3.09 -15.34
C TRP A 105 9.39 -1.93 -15.56
N ASN A 106 8.76 -1.85 -16.74
CA ASN A 106 7.77 -0.84 -17.06
C ASN A 106 6.52 -0.89 -16.16
N GLN A 107 6.29 -2.00 -15.46
CA GLN A 107 5.25 -2.13 -14.44
C GLN A 107 5.80 -1.98 -13.02
N PHE A 108 6.99 -2.52 -12.77
CA PHE A 108 7.56 -2.51 -11.42
C PHE A 108 8.07 -1.14 -10.99
N PHE A 109 8.67 -0.36 -11.88
CA PHE A 109 9.19 0.95 -11.53
C PHE A 109 8.08 1.92 -11.10
N PRO A 110 7.00 2.13 -11.88
CA PRO A 110 5.87 2.94 -11.43
C PRO A 110 5.24 2.44 -10.14
N ALA A 111 5.04 1.12 -10.01
CA ALA A 111 4.48 0.54 -8.80
C ALA A 111 5.38 0.77 -7.58
N ALA A 112 6.71 0.66 -7.72
CA ALA A 112 7.65 0.93 -6.64
C ALA A 112 7.62 2.40 -6.22
N ALA A 113 7.62 3.34 -7.18
CA ALA A 113 7.52 4.77 -6.92
C ALA A 113 6.22 5.13 -6.16
N ILE A 114 5.07 4.63 -6.65
CA ILE A 114 3.78 4.81 -6.00
C ILE A 114 3.79 4.23 -4.58
N HIS A 115 4.34 3.03 -4.38
CA HIS A 115 4.41 2.41 -3.06
C HIS A 115 5.27 3.21 -2.08
N CYS A 116 6.42 3.75 -2.53
CA CYS A 116 7.24 4.61 -1.69
C CYS A 116 6.46 5.86 -1.27
N PHE A 117 5.84 6.55 -2.23
CA PHE A 117 5.02 7.73 -1.97
C PHE A 117 3.89 7.44 -0.98
N LEU A 118 3.05 6.43 -1.26
CA LEU A 118 1.90 6.08 -0.41
C LEU A 118 2.30 5.63 1.00
N SER A 119 3.47 5.01 1.14
CA SER A 119 3.99 4.57 2.45
C SER A 119 4.34 5.76 3.35
N VAL A 120 4.91 6.82 2.79
CA VAL A 120 5.21 8.06 3.51
C VAL A 120 3.92 8.86 3.73
N ALA A 121 3.14 9.09 2.67
CA ALA A 121 1.90 9.86 2.72
C ALA A 121 0.93 9.33 3.79
N LYS A 122 0.75 8.01 3.89
CA LYS A 122 -0.10 7.39 4.90
C LYS A 122 0.28 7.72 6.34
N LYS A 123 1.58 7.93 6.60
CA LYS A 123 2.11 8.14 7.96
C LYS A 123 2.21 9.62 8.33
N GLN A 124 2.48 10.49 7.36
CA GLN A 124 2.93 11.85 7.62
C GLN A 124 2.06 12.94 6.97
N SER A 125 1.08 12.55 6.16
CA SER A 125 0.27 13.48 5.39
C SER A 125 -1.21 13.30 5.69
N PRO A 126 -1.74 13.93 6.75
CA PRO A 126 -3.12 13.72 7.21
C PRO A 126 -4.16 13.99 6.12
N LEU A 127 -3.99 15.05 5.32
CA LEU A 127 -4.90 15.43 4.25
C LEU A 127 -4.92 14.39 3.12
N LEU A 128 -3.72 13.99 2.64
CA LEU A 128 -3.59 12.93 1.64
C LEU A 128 -4.12 11.60 2.19
N ALA A 129 -3.79 11.25 3.43
CA ALA A 129 -4.26 10.03 4.07
C ALA A 129 -5.80 10.01 4.18
N ALA A 130 -6.43 11.13 4.54
CA ALA A 130 -7.89 11.24 4.61
C ALA A 130 -8.53 11.05 3.22
N GLY A 131 -8.02 11.72 2.19
CA GLY A 131 -8.51 11.59 0.82
C GLY A 131 -8.35 10.18 0.24
N LEU A 132 -7.25 9.52 0.56
CA LEU A 132 -6.93 8.17 0.08
C LEU A 132 -7.59 7.05 0.89
N ASN A 133 -8.19 7.35 2.05
CA ASN A 133 -8.72 6.34 2.96
C ASN A 133 -9.71 5.35 2.32
N PRO A 134 -10.68 5.75 1.45
CA PRO A 134 -11.58 4.80 0.80
C PRO A 134 -10.81 3.73 -0.01
N PHE A 135 -9.80 4.15 -0.75
CA PHE A 135 -8.96 3.25 -1.54
C PHE A 135 -8.06 2.36 -0.66
N TYR A 136 -7.57 2.86 0.49
CA TYR A 136 -6.86 2.03 1.45
C TYR A 136 -7.73 0.89 1.96
N GLN A 137 -8.99 1.15 2.27
CA GLN A 137 -9.93 0.12 2.73
C GLN A 137 -10.24 -0.90 1.62
N GLU A 138 -10.44 -0.45 0.39
CA GLU A 138 -10.69 -1.33 -0.75
C GLU A 138 -9.44 -2.12 -1.18
N ASN A 139 -8.25 -1.60 -0.93
CA ASN A 139 -7.00 -2.32 -1.21
C ASN A 139 -6.83 -3.56 -0.34
N LEU A 140 -7.43 -3.59 0.85
CA LEU A 140 -7.36 -4.74 1.73
C LEU A 140 -8.22 -5.89 1.23
N ASN A 141 -7.70 -7.10 1.37
CA ASN A 141 -8.44 -8.31 1.05
C ASN A 141 -9.64 -8.48 2.00
N GLN A 142 -10.85 -8.27 1.52
CA GLN A 142 -12.06 -8.36 2.32
C GLN A 142 -12.24 -9.77 2.94
N SER A 143 -11.79 -10.81 2.23
CA SER A 143 -11.82 -12.18 2.74
C SER A 143 -10.82 -12.35 3.90
N MET A 144 -9.64 -11.80 3.78
CA MET A 144 -8.65 -11.77 4.87
C MET A 144 -9.17 -11.01 6.09
N LEU A 145 -9.82 -9.85 5.89
CA LEU A 145 -10.39 -9.06 7.00
C LEU A 145 -11.46 -9.84 7.80
N LYS A 146 -12.25 -10.68 7.12
CA LYS A 146 -13.21 -11.58 7.81
C LYS A 146 -12.47 -12.62 8.66
N THR A 147 -11.40 -13.23 8.15
CA THR A 147 -10.54 -14.15 8.93
C THR A 147 -9.92 -13.44 10.14
N ARG A 148 -9.33 -12.25 9.93
CA ARG A 148 -8.73 -11.44 11.00
C ARG A 148 -9.73 -11.18 12.12
N ARG A 149 -10.96 -10.76 11.80
CA ARG A 149 -12.00 -10.48 12.79
C ARG A 149 -12.34 -11.70 13.65
N LEU A 150 -12.49 -12.86 13.02
CA LEU A 150 -12.78 -14.10 13.73
C LEU A 150 -11.59 -14.53 14.62
N PHE A 151 -10.37 -14.42 14.10
CA PHE A 151 -9.16 -14.75 14.86
C PHE A 151 -9.01 -13.84 16.10
N LEU A 152 -9.21 -12.52 15.94
CA LEU A 152 -9.18 -11.57 17.06
C LEU A 152 -10.32 -11.75 18.05
N SER A 153 -11.43 -12.38 17.65
CA SER A 153 -12.50 -12.82 18.58
C SER A 153 -12.23 -14.13 19.28
N GLY A 154 -11.00 -14.67 19.17
CA GLY A 154 -10.56 -15.90 19.87
C GLY A 154 -10.94 -17.21 19.17
N LYS A 155 -11.38 -17.17 17.91
CA LYS A 155 -11.70 -18.39 17.15
C LYS A 155 -10.43 -19.12 16.71
N SER A 156 -10.43 -20.44 16.86
CA SER A 156 -9.37 -21.31 16.35
C SER A 156 -9.39 -21.37 14.81
N ILE A 157 -8.29 -21.82 14.21
CA ILE A 157 -8.22 -22.01 12.75
C ILE A 157 -9.32 -22.96 12.28
N GLU A 158 -9.57 -24.05 13.01
CA GLU A 158 -10.60 -25.04 12.72
C GLU A 158 -12.02 -24.42 12.75
N GLU A 159 -12.31 -23.63 13.79
CA GLU A 159 -13.58 -22.90 13.88
C GLU A 159 -13.74 -21.89 12.72
N ILE A 160 -12.67 -21.18 12.35
CA ILE A 160 -12.69 -20.22 11.22
C ILE A 160 -12.95 -20.97 9.91
N MET A 161 -12.30 -22.11 9.69
CA MET A 161 -12.55 -22.96 8.51
C MET A 161 -14.02 -23.37 8.43
N ALA A 162 -14.60 -23.85 9.54
CA ALA A 162 -15.98 -24.29 9.62
C ALA A 162 -16.96 -23.13 9.40
N LEU A 163 -16.80 -22.01 10.11
CA LEU A 163 -17.67 -20.83 10.02
C LEU A 163 -17.65 -20.18 8.64
N ARG A 164 -16.51 -20.19 7.97
CA ARG A 164 -16.34 -19.55 6.67
C ARG A 164 -16.43 -20.50 5.48
N GLN A 165 -16.50 -21.80 5.73
CA GLN A 165 -16.50 -22.86 4.70
C GLN A 165 -15.31 -22.72 3.74
N ILE A 166 -14.11 -22.46 4.28
CA ILE A 166 -12.87 -22.32 3.51
C ILE A 166 -11.82 -23.33 3.97
N LYS A 167 -10.89 -23.65 3.07
CA LYS A 167 -9.80 -24.59 3.33
C LYS A 167 -8.74 -23.98 4.27
N ARG A 168 -8.01 -24.83 5.01
CA ARG A 168 -6.90 -24.44 5.88
C ARG A 168 -5.86 -23.59 5.13
N GLY A 169 -5.48 -23.95 3.91
CA GLY A 169 -4.56 -23.18 3.09
C GLY A 169 -5.03 -21.73 2.90
N THR A 170 -6.31 -21.51 2.63
CA THR A 170 -6.88 -20.16 2.50
C THR A 170 -6.83 -19.38 3.82
N VAL A 171 -7.06 -20.03 4.96
CA VAL A 171 -6.91 -19.36 6.27
C VAL A 171 -5.44 -18.99 6.51
N ASN A 172 -4.51 -19.90 6.19
CA ASN A 172 -3.07 -19.64 6.30
C ASN A 172 -2.65 -18.44 5.43
N ASP A 173 -3.09 -18.39 4.17
CA ASP A 173 -2.79 -17.28 3.25
C ASP A 173 -3.33 -15.95 3.78
N HIS A 174 -4.53 -15.94 4.37
CA HIS A 174 -5.08 -14.74 5.01
C HIS A 174 -4.26 -14.29 6.22
N LEU A 175 -3.81 -15.21 7.07
CA LEU A 175 -3.00 -14.88 8.25
C LEU A 175 -1.61 -14.37 7.84
N ILE A 176 -1.01 -14.98 6.81
CA ILE A 176 0.26 -14.54 6.23
C ILE A 176 0.11 -13.13 5.61
N GLU A 177 -0.94 -12.91 4.80
CA GLU A 177 -1.23 -11.59 4.23
C GLU A 177 -1.40 -10.54 5.33
N TRP A 178 -2.16 -10.84 6.37
CA TRP A 178 -2.34 -9.96 7.52
C TRP A 178 -1.02 -9.64 8.22
N ALA A 179 -0.18 -10.66 8.50
CA ALA A 179 1.14 -10.47 9.09
C ALA A 179 2.07 -9.59 8.23
N ILE A 180 1.92 -9.65 6.89
CA ILE A 180 2.70 -8.83 5.96
C ILE A 180 2.27 -7.36 5.97
N ILE A 181 0.98 -7.06 6.14
CA ILE A 181 0.45 -5.70 5.96
C ILE A 181 0.25 -4.93 7.27
N ASP A 182 0.13 -5.61 8.41
CA ASP A 182 -0.24 -5.01 9.69
C ASP A 182 0.91 -5.14 10.71
N ASP A 183 1.40 -4.01 11.17
CA ASP A 183 2.47 -3.96 12.17
C ASP A 183 1.99 -4.43 13.55
N GLN A 184 0.68 -4.44 13.79
CA GLN A 184 0.06 -4.91 15.04
C GLN A 184 -0.39 -6.38 14.98
N PHE A 185 0.10 -7.14 13.98
CA PHE A 185 -0.19 -8.57 13.91
C PHE A 185 0.26 -9.28 15.21
N PRO A 186 -0.58 -10.15 15.81
CA PRO A 186 -0.28 -10.76 17.11
C PRO A 186 0.69 -11.94 16.98
N TYR A 187 1.97 -11.65 16.71
CA TYR A 187 3.02 -12.65 16.50
C TYR A 187 3.16 -13.62 17.68
N HIS A 188 2.82 -13.20 18.90
CA HIS A 188 2.93 -14.03 20.10
C HIS A 188 2.11 -15.32 20.05
N TYR A 189 1.02 -15.38 19.28
CA TYR A 189 0.27 -16.63 19.08
C TYR A 189 1.03 -17.67 18.23
N PHE A 190 2.00 -17.22 17.46
CA PHE A 190 2.80 -18.04 16.54
C PHE A 190 4.26 -18.13 16.96
N ALA A 191 4.64 -17.42 18.03
CA ALA A 191 6.00 -17.47 18.57
C ALA A 191 6.28 -18.89 19.10
N THR A 192 7.38 -19.46 18.66
CA THR A 192 7.83 -20.75 19.15
C THR A 192 8.97 -20.56 20.14
N LYS A 193 9.11 -21.47 21.11
CA LYS A 193 10.30 -21.55 21.97
C LYS A 193 11.54 -22.02 21.21
N GLN A 194 11.37 -22.42 19.96
CA GLN A 194 12.42 -22.93 19.11
C GLN A 194 13.15 -21.77 18.46
N GLN A 195 14.48 -21.76 18.57
CA GLN A 195 15.29 -20.76 17.87
C GLN A 195 15.22 -21.01 16.37
N PHE A 196 14.80 -19.99 15.65
CA PHE A 196 14.93 -19.97 14.20
C PHE A 196 16.39 -19.68 13.82
N PRO A 197 16.95 -20.31 12.79
CA PRO A 197 18.26 -19.97 12.29
C PRO A 197 18.38 -18.47 11.98
N PRO A 198 19.52 -17.82 12.27
CA PRO A 198 19.73 -16.44 11.89
C PRO A 198 19.49 -16.23 10.38
N LEU A 199 18.84 -15.12 10.03
CA LEU A 199 18.50 -14.80 8.64
C LEU A 199 17.60 -15.83 7.91
N SER A 200 16.87 -16.66 8.66
CA SER A 200 15.95 -17.66 8.08
C SER A 200 14.90 -17.05 7.14
N TRP A 201 14.58 -15.76 7.28
CA TRP A 201 13.70 -15.05 6.35
C TRP A 201 14.23 -14.99 4.90
N LYS A 202 15.55 -15.23 4.69
CA LYS A 202 16.17 -15.31 3.36
C LYS A 202 16.11 -16.72 2.77
N LEU A 203 15.84 -17.73 3.60
CA LEU A 203 15.85 -19.13 3.18
C LEU A 203 14.51 -19.53 2.57
N PRO A 204 14.52 -20.35 1.51
CA PRO A 204 13.30 -20.96 0.97
C PRO A 204 12.63 -21.87 2.00
N TYR A 205 11.29 -21.93 1.96
CA TYR A 205 10.49 -22.73 2.88
C TYR A 205 10.94 -24.21 2.94
N HIS A 206 11.21 -24.85 1.79
CA HIS A 206 11.57 -26.26 1.72
C HIS A 206 12.90 -26.60 2.39
N ILE A 207 13.77 -25.63 2.62
CA ILE A 207 15.01 -25.78 3.41
C ILE A 207 14.64 -25.72 4.90
N LEU A 208 13.93 -24.68 5.32
CA LEU A 208 13.54 -24.50 6.72
C LEU A 208 12.66 -25.64 7.26
N GLN A 209 11.78 -26.18 6.42
CA GLN A 209 10.93 -27.32 6.82
C GLN A 209 11.72 -28.56 7.23
N LYS A 210 12.95 -28.73 6.75
CA LYS A 210 13.83 -29.86 7.12
C LYS A 210 14.56 -29.60 8.43
N GLU A 211 14.81 -28.35 8.77
CA GLU A 211 15.60 -27.93 9.93
C GLU A 211 14.73 -27.65 11.16
N VAL A 212 13.49 -27.21 10.93
CA VAL A 212 12.58 -26.78 11.99
C VAL A 212 11.28 -27.57 11.94
N PRO A 213 10.92 -28.35 12.99
CA PRO A 213 9.72 -29.18 13.03
C PRO A 213 8.46 -28.34 13.31
N LEU A 214 8.16 -27.40 12.45
CA LEU A 214 7.00 -26.52 12.52
C LEU A 214 6.14 -26.65 11.26
N ASP A 215 4.86 -26.31 11.40
CA ASP A 215 3.96 -26.26 10.27
C ASP A 215 4.27 -25.07 9.32
N PHE A 216 3.69 -25.11 8.14
CA PHE A 216 3.86 -24.09 7.10
C PHE A 216 3.56 -22.67 7.63
N LEU A 217 2.43 -22.49 8.30
CA LEU A 217 1.99 -21.19 8.79
C LEU A 217 2.98 -20.63 9.81
N SER A 218 3.36 -21.44 10.80
CA SER A 218 4.32 -21.05 11.83
C SER A 218 5.67 -20.64 11.22
N ILE A 219 6.21 -21.42 10.27
CA ILE A 219 7.45 -21.06 9.59
C ILE A 219 7.31 -19.70 8.88
N ARG A 220 6.25 -19.49 8.10
CA ARG A 220 6.05 -18.24 7.36
C ARG A 220 5.88 -17.02 8.26
N ILE A 221 5.09 -17.15 9.33
CA ILE A 221 4.90 -16.05 10.29
C ILE A 221 6.22 -15.70 11.00
N ASN A 222 7.01 -16.71 11.40
CA ASN A 222 8.32 -16.45 12.01
C ASN A 222 9.32 -15.82 11.04
N GLN A 223 9.32 -16.21 9.76
CA GLN A 223 10.12 -15.53 8.72
C GLN A 223 9.75 -14.04 8.60
N ILE A 224 8.45 -13.71 8.63
CA ILE A 224 7.97 -12.32 8.57
C ILE A 224 8.40 -11.56 9.83
N ALA A 225 8.21 -12.15 11.01
CA ALA A 225 8.59 -11.57 12.28
C ALA A 225 10.10 -11.26 12.35
N GLN A 226 10.94 -12.19 11.88
CA GLN A 226 12.38 -12.01 11.82
C GLN A 226 12.78 -10.91 10.83
N LYS A 227 12.18 -10.87 9.64
CA LYS A 227 12.41 -9.80 8.65
C LYS A 227 12.04 -8.41 9.19
N ARG A 228 11.05 -8.34 10.08
CA ARG A 228 10.61 -7.11 10.75
C ARG A 228 11.42 -6.75 12.00
N GLY A 229 12.38 -7.58 12.41
CA GLY A 229 13.15 -7.39 13.64
C GLY A 229 12.33 -7.61 14.93
N ILE A 230 11.21 -8.32 14.86
CA ILE A 230 10.37 -8.65 16.01
C ILE A 230 10.90 -9.89 16.74
N LEU A 231 11.50 -10.80 15.98
CA LEU A 231 12.22 -11.98 16.49
C LEU A 231 13.68 -11.89 16.04
N CYS A 232 14.59 -12.10 16.99
CA CYS A 232 16.04 -12.18 16.75
C CYS A 232 16.45 -13.62 16.48
#